data_83a8bc26b5f1a5f3c0972c2ff91c33b6
#
_entry.id   83a8bc26b5f1a5f3c0972c2ff91c33b6
#
_cell.length_a   1.000
_cell.length_b   1.000
_cell.length_c   1.000
_cell.angle_alpha   90.00
_cell.angle_beta   90.00
_cell.angle_gamma   90.00
#
_symmetry.space_group_name_H-M   'P 1'
#
loop_
_entity.id
_entity.type
_entity.pdbx_description
1 polymer ?
#
loop_
_entity_poly.entity_id
_entity_poly.type
_entity_poly.pdbx_seq_one_letter_code
_entity_poly.pdbx_strand_id
1 'polypeptide(L)'
;MSDAPFKNPGWAGNTGEFDLTEEQVRGEDFVGDRPRDGGHPSGAGTLPYMLADKEPEAPLFEGEYQERFEKILTRYPTKQAALLPTLGLAQELRGYLSPETMDRCAELLELSPAYVRGVATFYTMYNKRPVGRHLVQVCTNISCNLAGADEVVDAFLKYTDTELGEMSEDGNFTVIEAECLAACGFPTCVQVNSRYYENVTPADVPKLCEHLKAEGE
;
A
#
# COMPACT_ATOMS: atom_id res chain seq x y z
N MET A 1 -17.38 18.32 -35.40
CA MET A 1 -16.47 18.22 -34.26
C MET A 1 -17.00 17.06 -33.45
N SER A 2 -16.27 15.95 -33.43
CA SER A 2 -16.74 14.71 -32.79
C SER A 2 -16.54 14.85 -31.29
N ASP A 3 -17.59 14.83 -30.52
CA ASP A 3 -17.58 14.68 -29.06
C ASP A 3 -17.16 13.25 -28.66
N ALA A 4 -15.96 12.86 -29.03
CA ALA A 4 -15.40 11.66 -28.48
C ALA A 4 -14.95 12.00 -27.05
N PRO A 5 -15.42 11.27 -26.02
CA PRO A 5 -14.94 11.50 -24.68
C PRO A 5 -13.42 11.36 -24.68
N PHE A 6 -12.77 12.24 -23.96
CA PHE A 6 -11.32 12.25 -23.81
C PHE A 6 -10.86 10.88 -23.31
N LYS A 7 -10.36 10.05 -24.23
CA LYS A 7 -9.72 8.80 -23.87
C LYS A 7 -8.30 9.11 -23.49
N ASN A 8 -8.02 9.16 -22.20
CA ASN A 8 -6.66 9.14 -21.73
C ASN A 8 -6.05 7.79 -22.15
N PRO A 9 -5.00 7.75 -22.98
CA PRO A 9 -4.45 6.49 -23.52
C PRO A 9 -3.80 5.58 -22.47
N GLY A 10 -3.81 5.96 -21.22
CA GLY A 10 -3.31 5.14 -20.12
C GLY A 10 -4.36 4.89 -19.03
N TRP A 11 -5.61 5.32 -19.23
CA TRP A 11 -6.69 5.12 -18.29
C TRP A 11 -7.78 4.27 -18.93
N ALA A 12 -8.07 3.16 -18.31
CA ALA A 12 -9.20 2.36 -18.72
C ALA A 12 -10.47 3.15 -18.42
N GLY A 13 -11.09 3.69 -19.43
CA GLY A 13 -12.37 4.36 -19.28
C GLY A 13 -13.42 3.35 -18.87
N ASN A 14 -13.94 3.46 -17.66
CA ASN A 14 -15.03 2.61 -17.23
C ASN A 14 -16.30 3.01 -18.01
N THR A 15 -16.91 2.04 -18.67
CA THR A 15 -18.15 2.19 -19.44
C THR A 15 -19.42 1.97 -18.59
N GLY A 16 -19.28 1.95 -17.27
CA GLY A 16 -20.38 1.71 -16.33
C GLY A 16 -20.51 0.25 -15.85
N GLU A 17 -19.78 -0.68 -16.45
CA GLU A 17 -19.62 -2.03 -15.93
C GLU A 17 -18.22 -2.16 -15.35
N PHE A 18 -18.14 -2.56 -14.09
CA PHE A 18 -16.87 -2.86 -13.46
C PHE A 18 -16.33 -4.18 -14.03
N ASP A 19 -15.30 -4.08 -14.86
CA ASP A 19 -14.60 -5.20 -15.43
C ASP A 19 -13.16 -5.24 -14.88
N LEU A 20 -12.77 -6.33 -14.26
CA LEU A 20 -11.44 -6.54 -13.69
C LEU A 20 -10.41 -6.93 -14.77
N THR A 21 -10.38 -6.18 -15.87
CA THR A 21 -9.38 -6.35 -16.91
C THR A 21 -8.12 -5.56 -16.57
N GLU A 22 -6.98 -5.96 -17.13
CA GLU A 22 -5.70 -5.26 -16.97
C GLU A 22 -5.79 -3.77 -17.34
N GLU A 23 -6.70 -3.42 -18.26
CA GLU A 23 -6.94 -2.03 -18.68
C GLU A 23 -7.50 -1.13 -17.57
N GLN A 24 -8.09 -1.70 -16.52
CA GLN A 24 -8.65 -0.97 -15.37
C GLN A 24 -7.69 -0.92 -14.18
N VAL A 25 -6.66 -1.74 -14.21
CA VAL A 25 -5.64 -1.80 -13.16
C VAL A 25 -4.45 -0.94 -13.56
N ARG A 26 -4.08 -0.03 -12.68
CA ARG A 26 -2.92 0.84 -12.88
C ARG A 26 -1.83 0.57 -11.86
N GLY A 27 -0.61 0.84 -12.29
CA GLY A 27 0.53 0.92 -11.36
C GLY A 27 1.50 -0.23 -11.42
N GLU A 28 1.44 -1.08 -12.46
CA GLU A 28 2.42 -2.16 -12.63
C GLU A 28 3.86 -1.66 -12.78
N ASP A 29 4.02 -0.45 -13.34
CA ASP A 29 5.34 0.18 -13.55
C ASP A 29 5.74 1.10 -12.38
N PHE A 30 4.91 1.23 -11.35
CA PHE A 30 5.24 2.11 -10.24
C PHE A 30 6.33 1.46 -9.38
N VAL A 31 7.48 2.13 -9.30
CA VAL A 31 8.60 1.71 -8.43
C VAL A 31 8.14 1.74 -6.97
N GLY A 32 7.75 0.59 -6.47
CA GLY A 32 7.32 0.44 -5.10
C GLY A 32 5.91 -0.11 -4.98
N ASP A 33 5.79 -1.38 -5.29
CA ASP A 33 4.66 -2.20 -4.94
C ASP A 33 4.59 -2.33 -3.43
N ARG A 34 4.06 -1.29 -2.76
CA ARG A 34 4.13 -1.18 -1.30
C ARG A 34 2.80 -0.79 -0.74
N PRO A 35 2.32 -1.55 0.22
CA PRO A 35 1.18 -1.14 1.02
C PRO A 35 1.48 0.23 1.65
N ARG A 36 0.50 1.06 1.78
CA ARG A 36 0.60 2.34 2.48
C ARG A 36 -0.02 2.20 3.85
N ASP A 37 0.61 2.79 4.82
CA ASP A 37 -0.03 3.07 6.10
C ASP A 37 -0.85 4.35 5.92
N GLY A 38 -2.05 4.20 5.45
CA GLY A 38 -2.92 5.31 5.03
C GLY A 38 -3.48 6.08 6.19
N GLY A 39 -2.65 6.89 6.83
CA GLY A 39 -3.13 7.88 7.80
C GLY A 39 -3.97 7.31 8.93
N HIS A 40 -3.59 6.16 9.45
CA HIS A 40 -4.30 5.53 10.55
C HIS A 40 -4.58 6.51 11.69
N PRO A 41 -5.76 6.47 12.30
CA PRO A 41 -6.08 7.31 13.46
C PRO A 41 -4.92 7.28 14.45
N SER A 42 -4.37 8.43 14.71
CA SER A 42 -3.23 8.62 15.60
C SER A 42 -3.47 7.93 16.92
N GLY A 43 -2.65 6.98 17.27
CA GLY A 43 -2.62 6.33 18.55
C GLY A 43 -2.81 4.83 18.58
N ALA A 44 -3.50 4.24 17.60
CA ALA A 44 -3.66 2.78 17.59
C ALA A 44 -2.41 2.01 17.13
N GLY A 45 -1.50 2.68 16.42
CA GLY A 45 -0.33 2.04 15.81
C GLY A 45 0.93 1.96 16.68
N THR A 46 0.94 2.57 17.86
CA THR A 46 2.18 2.64 18.65
C THR A 46 2.39 1.47 19.60
N LEU A 47 1.33 0.91 20.14
CA LEU A 47 1.45 -0.17 21.14
C LEU A 47 1.79 -1.54 20.54
N PRO A 48 1.12 -2.04 19.50
CA PRO A 48 1.50 -3.29 18.84
C PRO A 48 2.91 -3.25 18.25
N TYR A 49 3.29 -2.08 17.73
CA TYR A 49 4.59 -1.84 17.15
C TYR A 49 5.75 -1.98 18.17
N MET A 50 5.52 -1.58 19.40
CA MET A 50 6.53 -1.69 20.47
C MET A 50 6.68 -3.11 21.01
N LEU A 51 5.74 -3.99 20.70
CA LEU A 51 5.69 -5.37 21.16
C LEU A 51 6.05 -6.38 20.05
N ALA A 52 6.52 -5.89 18.90
CA ALA A 52 6.94 -6.75 17.81
C ALA A 52 8.01 -7.75 18.30
N ASP A 53 7.88 -8.99 17.87
CA ASP A 53 8.84 -10.05 18.20
C ASP A 53 10.23 -9.67 17.69
N LYS A 54 11.26 -10.10 18.41
CA LYS A 54 12.65 -9.88 17.99
C LYS A 54 12.92 -10.65 16.71
N GLU A 55 13.47 -9.96 15.73
CA GLU A 55 13.94 -10.59 14.52
C GLU A 55 15.16 -11.49 14.79
N PRO A 56 15.33 -12.56 14.03
CA PRO A 56 16.51 -13.42 14.15
C PRO A 56 17.80 -12.64 13.85
N GLU A 57 18.91 -13.07 14.45
CA GLU A 57 20.25 -12.47 14.24
C GLU A 57 20.80 -12.63 12.81
N ALA A 58 20.08 -13.33 11.93
CA ALA A 58 20.43 -13.52 10.52
C ALA A 58 20.53 -12.18 9.75
N PRO A 59 21.27 -12.13 8.64
CA PRO A 59 21.33 -10.94 7.78
C PRO A 59 19.93 -10.45 7.40
N LEU A 60 19.72 -9.12 7.31
CA LEU A 60 18.42 -8.57 6.91
C LEU A 60 18.08 -8.96 5.48
N PHE A 61 19.06 -8.89 4.59
CA PHE A 61 18.91 -9.25 3.17
C PHE A 61 19.80 -10.45 2.82
N GLU A 62 19.25 -11.40 2.06
CA GLU A 62 19.94 -12.56 1.53
C GLU A 62 19.50 -12.83 0.09
N GLY A 63 20.32 -13.55 -0.69
CA GLY A 63 19.99 -13.95 -2.06
C GLY A 63 19.64 -12.75 -2.94
N GLU A 64 18.53 -12.81 -3.62
CA GLU A 64 18.04 -11.76 -4.53
C GLU A 64 17.88 -10.40 -3.82
N TYR A 65 17.41 -10.39 -2.58
CA TYR A 65 17.26 -9.15 -1.82
C TYR A 65 18.60 -8.49 -1.51
N GLN A 66 19.65 -9.27 -1.27
CA GLN A 66 21.00 -8.74 -1.10
C GLN A 66 21.51 -8.10 -2.39
N GLU A 67 21.34 -8.74 -3.54
CA GLU A 67 21.73 -8.18 -4.84
C GLU A 67 20.98 -6.88 -5.14
N ARG A 68 19.69 -6.84 -4.84
CA ARG A 68 18.86 -5.64 -4.99
C ARG A 68 19.33 -4.50 -4.05
N PHE A 69 19.68 -4.82 -2.83
CA PHE A 69 20.23 -3.85 -1.88
C PHE A 69 21.56 -3.28 -2.38
N GLU A 70 22.49 -4.11 -2.83
CA GLU A 70 23.76 -3.66 -3.42
C GLU A 70 23.54 -2.77 -4.63
N LYS A 71 22.60 -3.12 -5.50
CA LYS A 71 22.19 -2.28 -6.63
C LYS A 71 21.62 -0.94 -6.21
N ILE A 72 20.86 -0.88 -5.11
CA ILE A 72 20.39 0.38 -4.52
C ILE A 72 21.61 1.23 -4.13
N LEU A 73 22.59 0.67 -3.41
CA LEU A 73 23.76 1.42 -2.98
C LEU A 73 24.57 2.02 -4.14
N THR A 74 24.60 1.34 -5.29
CA THR A 74 25.30 1.87 -6.49
C THR A 74 24.54 3.01 -7.18
N ARG A 75 23.22 3.11 -6.98
CA ARG A 75 22.38 4.14 -7.63
C ARG A 75 22.38 5.48 -6.92
N TYR A 76 22.69 5.49 -5.64
CA TYR A 76 22.60 6.68 -4.80
C TYR A 76 23.99 7.18 -4.37
N PRO A 77 24.20 8.49 -4.34
CA PRO A 77 25.53 9.06 -4.07
C PRO A 77 25.96 8.88 -2.59
N THR A 78 25.03 8.65 -1.70
CA THR A 78 25.30 8.47 -0.27
C THR A 78 24.39 7.39 0.31
N LYS A 79 24.84 6.74 1.39
CA LYS A 79 24.03 5.77 2.15
C LYS A 79 22.73 6.41 2.68
N GLN A 80 22.78 7.68 3.07
CA GLN A 80 21.60 8.41 3.51
C GLN A 80 20.55 8.55 2.38
N ALA A 81 20.98 8.83 1.15
CA ALA A 81 20.08 8.93 0.01
C ALA A 81 19.46 7.58 -0.38
N ALA A 82 20.13 6.47 -0.05
CA ALA A 82 19.62 5.11 -0.27
C ALA A 82 18.60 4.65 0.79
N LEU A 83 18.30 5.46 1.82
CA LEU A 83 17.46 5.04 2.94
C LEU A 83 16.03 4.66 2.52
N LEU A 84 15.35 5.51 1.74
CA LEU A 84 13.97 5.24 1.32
C LEU A 84 13.85 3.92 0.53
N PRO A 85 14.62 3.69 -0.53
CA PRO A 85 14.53 2.42 -1.25
C PRO A 85 14.97 1.21 -0.41
N THR A 86 15.88 1.37 0.56
CA THR A 86 16.27 0.30 1.48
C THR A 86 15.13 -0.07 2.43
N LEU A 87 14.47 0.91 3.04
CA LEU A 87 13.27 0.68 3.85
C LEU A 87 12.16 0.00 3.04
N GLY A 88 12.01 0.41 1.79
CA GLY A 88 11.06 -0.23 0.92
C GLY A 88 11.36 -1.69 0.61
N LEU A 89 12.63 -2.00 0.35
CA LEU A 89 13.07 -3.37 0.13
C LEU A 89 12.87 -4.23 1.39
N ALA A 90 13.13 -3.66 2.56
CA ALA A 90 12.91 -4.31 3.84
C ALA A 90 11.40 -4.58 4.09
N GLN A 91 10.54 -3.60 3.78
CA GLN A 91 9.10 -3.79 3.88
C GLN A 91 8.57 -4.85 2.92
N GLU A 92 9.08 -4.89 1.69
CA GLU A 92 8.71 -5.92 0.71
C GLU A 92 9.07 -7.33 1.24
N LEU A 93 10.24 -7.47 1.86
CA LEU A 93 10.69 -8.73 2.42
C LEU A 93 9.89 -9.17 3.65
N ARG A 94 9.53 -8.22 4.53
CA ARG A 94 8.95 -8.49 5.86
C ARG A 94 7.45 -8.21 5.96
N GLY A 95 6.85 -7.57 4.94
CA GLY A 95 5.46 -7.11 4.94
C GLY A 95 5.26 -5.77 5.66
N TYR A 96 6.08 -5.47 6.66
CA TYR A 96 6.05 -4.22 7.42
C TYR A 96 7.44 -3.91 8.02
N LEU A 97 7.61 -2.70 8.56
CA LEU A 97 8.84 -2.25 9.20
C LEU A 97 8.71 -2.32 10.72
N SER A 98 9.17 -3.42 11.32
CA SER A 98 9.31 -3.50 12.76
C SER A 98 10.43 -2.56 13.28
N PRO A 99 10.47 -2.23 14.58
CA PRO A 99 11.59 -1.49 15.17
C PRO A 99 12.94 -2.11 14.86
N GLU A 100 13.01 -3.43 14.96
CA GLU A 100 14.22 -4.20 14.70
C GLU A 100 14.62 -4.12 13.22
N THR A 101 13.65 -4.23 12.29
CA THR A 101 13.92 -4.07 10.85
C THR A 101 14.50 -2.70 10.55
N MET A 102 13.94 -1.64 11.16
CA MET A 102 14.46 -0.27 10.98
C MET A 102 15.86 -0.09 11.58
N ASP A 103 16.14 -0.68 12.74
CA ASP A 103 17.45 -0.64 13.35
C ASP A 103 18.49 -1.38 12.50
N ARG A 104 18.13 -2.52 11.89
CA ARG A 104 18.98 -3.24 10.95
C ARG A 104 19.24 -2.44 9.67
N CYS A 105 18.25 -1.73 9.15
CA CYS A 105 18.45 -0.79 8.03
C CYS A 105 19.43 0.35 8.43
N ALA A 106 19.33 0.84 9.66
CA ALA A 106 20.23 1.86 10.16
C ALA A 106 21.69 1.36 10.22
N GLU A 107 21.91 0.15 10.73
CA GLU A 107 23.22 -0.48 10.76
C GLU A 107 23.83 -0.65 9.37
N LEU A 108 23.08 -1.20 8.41
CA LEU A 108 23.53 -1.42 7.03
C LEU A 108 23.91 -0.12 6.31
N LEU A 109 23.18 0.95 6.59
CA LEU A 109 23.41 2.26 5.99
C LEU A 109 24.35 3.16 6.82
N GLU A 110 24.81 2.70 7.99
CA GLU A 110 25.63 3.50 8.92
C GLU A 110 24.96 4.82 9.33
N LEU A 111 23.64 4.75 9.54
CA LEU A 111 22.79 5.88 9.98
C LEU A 111 22.38 5.69 11.44
N SER A 112 21.99 6.79 12.10
CA SER A 112 21.45 6.66 13.44
C SER A 112 20.05 6.00 13.43
N PRO A 113 19.75 5.08 14.35
CA PRO A 113 18.42 4.48 14.46
C PRO A 113 17.29 5.51 14.58
N ALA A 114 17.54 6.58 15.34
CA ALA A 114 16.57 7.67 15.52
C ALA A 114 16.23 8.36 14.18
N TYR A 115 17.24 8.58 13.32
CA TYR A 115 17.02 9.17 12.00
C TYR A 115 16.19 8.23 11.10
N VAL A 116 16.54 6.96 11.06
CA VAL A 116 15.82 5.96 10.23
C VAL A 116 14.37 5.82 10.68
N ARG A 117 14.13 5.73 11.99
CA ARG A 117 12.77 5.69 12.55
C ARG A 117 11.99 6.97 12.26
N GLY A 118 12.62 8.15 12.35
CA GLY A 118 12.01 9.42 11.97
C GLY A 118 11.56 9.44 10.51
N VAL A 119 12.40 8.95 9.60
CA VAL A 119 12.06 8.85 8.18
C VAL A 119 10.94 7.82 7.95
N ALA A 120 11.04 6.63 8.54
CA ALA A 120 10.02 5.58 8.39
C ALA A 120 8.64 6.01 8.91
N THR A 121 8.60 6.81 9.99
CA THR A 121 7.33 7.31 10.55
C THR A 121 6.79 8.53 9.81
N PHE A 122 7.65 9.32 9.17
CA PHE A 122 7.23 10.46 8.37
C PHE A 122 6.53 10.03 7.07
N TYR A 123 7.07 9.03 6.39
CA TYR A 123 6.52 8.59 5.11
C TYR A 123 5.40 7.57 5.30
N THR A 124 4.19 7.92 4.86
CA THR A 124 2.96 7.12 5.04
C THR A 124 2.94 5.81 4.26
N MET A 125 3.81 5.65 3.27
CA MET A 125 3.93 4.42 2.48
C MET A 125 4.56 3.24 3.26
N TYR A 126 5.12 3.50 4.43
CA TYR A 126 5.68 2.44 5.26
C TYR A 126 4.69 1.97 6.31
N ASN A 127 4.44 0.66 6.34
CA ASN A 127 3.64 0.01 7.36
C ASN A 127 4.49 -0.23 8.60
N LYS A 128 4.06 0.30 9.75
CA LYS A 128 4.73 0.09 11.05
C LYS A 128 4.14 -1.07 11.84
N ARG A 129 3.15 -1.76 11.26
CA ARG A 129 2.48 -2.93 11.83
C ARG A 129 2.12 -3.90 10.70
N PRO A 130 1.86 -5.16 11.03
CA PRO A 130 1.36 -6.12 10.05
C PRO A 130 0.10 -5.60 9.36
N VAL A 131 0.03 -5.84 8.07
CA VAL A 131 -1.15 -5.58 7.24
C VAL A 131 -1.49 -6.83 6.45
N GLY A 132 -2.73 -6.95 6.02
CA GLY A 132 -3.16 -8.03 5.16
C GLY A 132 -2.41 -8.02 3.82
N ARG A 133 -2.42 -9.16 3.15
CA ARG A 133 -1.81 -9.34 1.83
C ARG A 133 -2.25 -8.26 0.83
N HIS A 134 -3.50 -7.84 0.92
CA HIS A 134 -4.10 -6.77 0.15
C HIS A 134 -4.42 -5.58 1.06
N LEU A 135 -3.58 -4.57 1.02
CA LEU A 135 -3.88 -3.29 1.67
C LEU A 135 -4.80 -2.49 0.76
N VAL A 136 -6.05 -2.44 1.13
CA VAL A 136 -7.11 -1.71 0.41
C VAL A 136 -7.19 -0.28 0.94
N GLN A 137 -6.92 0.70 0.10
CA GLN A 137 -6.98 2.12 0.41
C GLN A 137 -8.12 2.75 -0.39
N VAL A 138 -9.17 3.18 0.28
CA VAL A 138 -10.30 3.86 -0.36
C VAL A 138 -10.13 5.36 -0.24
N CYS A 139 -10.14 6.06 -1.37
CA CYS A 139 -10.09 7.52 -1.38
C CYS A 139 -11.40 8.10 -0.85
N THR A 140 -11.34 8.89 0.21
CA THR A 140 -12.51 9.55 0.82
C THR A 140 -12.51 11.07 0.62
N ASN A 141 -11.71 11.59 -0.34
CA ASN A 141 -11.71 13.02 -0.65
C ASN A 141 -12.97 13.45 -1.41
N ILE A 142 -13.17 14.76 -1.55
CA ILE A 142 -14.42 15.38 -2.00
C ILE A 142 -15.06 14.65 -3.19
N SER A 143 -14.35 14.43 -4.30
CA SER A 143 -14.92 13.79 -5.49
C SER A 143 -15.37 12.35 -5.22
N CYS A 144 -14.56 11.59 -4.50
CA CYS A 144 -14.86 10.21 -4.15
C CYS A 144 -15.99 10.12 -3.12
N ASN A 145 -15.98 11.00 -2.12
CA ASN A 145 -17.03 11.08 -1.11
C ASN A 145 -18.39 11.41 -1.75
N LEU A 146 -18.43 12.39 -2.66
CA LEU A 146 -19.65 12.71 -3.42
C LEU A 146 -20.13 11.56 -4.33
N ALA A 147 -19.24 10.66 -4.69
CA ALA A 147 -19.56 9.47 -5.49
C ALA A 147 -19.87 8.22 -4.66
N GLY A 148 -19.94 8.34 -3.32
CA GLY A 148 -20.30 7.24 -2.44
C GLY A 148 -19.09 6.46 -1.89
N ALA A 149 -18.00 7.15 -1.57
CA ALA A 149 -16.81 6.48 -1.02
C ALA A 149 -17.06 5.82 0.34
N ASP A 150 -17.88 6.45 1.19
CA ASP A 150 -18.19 5.91 2.50
C ASP A 150 -18.92 4.56 2.38
N GLU A 151 -19.86 4.45 1.43
CA GLU A 151 -20.56 3.20 1.16
C GLU A 151 -19.63 2.13 0.56
N VAL A 152 -18.59 2.53 -0.17
CA VAL A 152 -17.55 1.60 -0.66
C VAL A 152 -16.69 1.11 0.49
N VAL A 153 -16.28 1.98 1.43
CA VAL A 153 -15.57 1.58 2.66
C VAL A 153 -16.41 0.56 3.44
N ASP A 154 -17.68 0.88 3.72
CA ASP A 154 -18.58 0.00 4.44
C ASP A 154 -18.76 -1.36 3.76
N ALA A 155 -18.82 -1.37 2.42
CA ALA A 155 -18.92 -2.61 1.66
C ALA A 155 -17.67 -3.48 1.80
N PHE A 156 -16.46 -2.87 1.79
CA PHE A 156 -15.22 -3.61 2.05
C PHE A 156 -15.18 -4.15 3.48
N LEU A 157 -15.44 -3.33 4.49
CA LEU A 157 -15.45 -3.76 5.90
C LEU A 157 -16.43 -4.89 6.14
N LYS A 158 -17.63 -4.79 5.55
CA LYS A 158 -18.63 -5.85 5.63
C LYS A 158 -18.19 -7.15 4.94
N TYR A 159 -17.55 -7.06 3.77
CA TYR A 159 -17.09 -8.24 3.03
C TYR A 159 -15.93 -8.94 3.76
N THR A 160 -15.02 -8.17 4.31
CA THR A 160 -13.82 -8.68 4.98
C THR A 160 -14.04 -9.05 6.44
N ASP A 161 -15.20 -8.69 6.99
CA ASP A 161 -15.57 -8.87 8.41
C ASP A 161 -14.51 -8.28 9.35
N THR A 162 -14.09 -7.04 9.05
CA THR A 162 -13.04 -6.34 9.81
C THR A 162 -13.45 -4.93 10.18
N GLU A 163 -12.72 -4.34 11.12
CA GLU A 163 -12.77 -2.92 11.41
C GLU A 163 -11.73 -2.16 10.57
N LEU A 164 -11.96 -0.85 10.43
CA LEU A 164 -11.06 0.02 9.67
C LEU A 164 -9.64 -0.02 10.23
N GLY A 165 -8.68 -0.35 9.36
CA GLY A 165 -7.27 -0.46 9.70
C GLY A 165 -6.86 -1.76 10.35
N GLU A 166 -7.78 -2.67 10.66
CA GLU A 166 -7.46 -3.99 11.18
C GLU A 166 -7.30 -5.00 10.04
N MET A 167 -6.54 -6.06 10.31
CA MET A 167 -6.31 -7.14 9.35
C MET A 167 -7.40 -8.21 9.50
N SER A 168 -7.92 -8.70 8.38
CA SER A 168 -8.89 -9.80 8.37
C SER A 168 -8.32 -11.07 9.00
N GLU A 169 -9.19 -11.90 9.61
CA GLU A 169 -8.76 -13.16 10.27
C GLU A 169 -8.01 -14.10 9.32
N ASP A 170 -8.38 -14.09 8.03
CA ASP A 170 -7.71 -14.88 6.98
C ASP A 170 -6.38 -14.27 6.52
N GLY A 171 -5.97 -13.11 7.05
CA GLY A 171 -4.74 -12.40 6.70
C GLY A 171 -4.75 -11.77 5.30
N ASN A 172 -5.88 -11.81 4.58
CA ASN A 172 -5.92 -11.34 3.20
C ASN A 172 -6.06 -9.83 3.07
N PHE A 173 -6.86 -9.19 3.92
CA PHE A 173 -7.22 -7.78 3.73
C PHE A 173 -6.91 -6.91 4.94
N THR A 174 -6.52 -5.68 4.66
CA THR A 174 -6.61 -4.55 5.60
C THR A 174 -7.21 -3.39 4.84
N VAL A 175 -8.31 -2.82 5.36
CA VAL A 175 -9.03 -1.71 4.73
C VAL A 175 -8.72 -0.42 5.48
N ILE A 176 -8.31 0.61 4.74
CA ILE A 176 -8.04 1.94 5.28
C ILE A 176 -8.62 3.02 4.38
N GLU A 177 -8.87 4.17 4.95
CA GLU A 177 -9.18 5.37 4.19
C GLU A 177 -7.90 6.07 3.74
N ALA A 178 -7.92 6.63 2.55
CA ALA A 178 -6.86 7.47 2.02
C ALA A 178 -7.39 8.89 1.79
N GLU A 179 -6.64 9.88 2.28
CA GLU A 179 -7.00 11.29 2.14
C GLU A 179 -7.21 11.70 0.67
N CYS A 180 -6.34 11.25 -0.23
CA CYS A 180 -6.49 11.48 -1.66
C CYS A 180 -5.58 10.56 -2.47
N LEU A 181 -6.14 9.90 -3.48
CA LEU A 181 -5.40 9.07 -4.43
C LEU A 181 -5.19 9.75 -5.79
N ALA A 182 -5.55 11.01 -5.92
CA ALA A 182 -5.36 11.85 -7.11
C ALA A 182 -6.05 11.34 -8.40
N ALA A 183 -7.06 10.47 -8.30
CA ALA A 183 -7.82 9.94 -9.44
C ALA A 183 -9.24 10.55 -9.53
N CYS A 184 -9.35 11.87 -9.30
CA CYS A 184 -10.64 12.57 -9.17
C CYS A 184 -11.54 12.53 -10.43
N GLY A 185 -11.01 12.14 -11.59
CA GLY A 185 -11.78 11.99 -12.81
C GLY A 185 -12.61 10.70 -12.85
N PHE A 186 -12.34 9.74 -11.96
CA PHE A 186 -12.94 8.41 -11.95
C PHE A 186 -13.24 7.94 -10.51
N PRO A 187 -14.12 8.68 -9.79
CA PRO A 187 -14.48 8.34 -8.42
C PRO A 187 -15.49 7.15 -8.40
N THR A 188 -15.51 6.31 -7.39
CA THR A 188 -14.60 6.22 -6.25
C THR A 188 -13.35 5.48 -6.66
N CYS A 189 -12.21 6.02 -6.28
CA CYS A 189 -10.93 5.36 -6.53
C CYS A 189 -10.50 4.55 -5.31
N VAL A 190 -10.11 3.31 -5.57
CA VAL A 190 -9.54 2.38 -4.59
C VAL A 190 -8.14 1.99 -5.05
N GLN A 191 -7.18 2.03 -4.15
CA GLN A 191 -5.84 1.48 -4.39
C GLN A 191 -5.68 0.20 -3.57
N VAL A 192 -5.33 -0.90 -4.24
CA VAL A 192 -4.94 -2.13 -3.56
C VAL A 192 -3.46 -2.36 -3.81
N ASN A 193 -2.69 -2.34 -2.73
CA ASN A 193 -1.23 -2.32 -2.83
C ASN A 193 -0.75 -1.19 -3.77
N SER A 194 -0.22 -1.51 -4.95
CA SER A 194 0.25 -0.53 -5.94
C SER A 194 -0.72 -0.29 -7.10
N ARG A 195 -1.84 -1.01 -7.16
CA ARG A 195 -2.79 -0.97 -8.29
C ARG A 195 -4.00 -0.11 -7.97
N TYR A 196 -4.43 0.71 -8.94
CA TYR A 196 -5.65 1.50 -8.86
C TYR A 196 -6.83 0.76 -9.49
N TYR A 197 -7.98 0.88 -8.81
CA TYR A 197 -9.30 0.49 -9.29
C TYR A 197 -10.18 1.73 -9.27
N GLU A 198 -10.73 2.07 -10.42
CA GLU A 198 -11.46 3.32 -10.65
C GLU A 198 -12.96 3.08 -10.79
N ASN A 199 -13.79 4.09 -10.44
CA ASN A 199 -15.25 4.02 -10.48
C ASN A 199 -15.83 2.82 -9.70
N VAL A 200 -15.19 2.47 -8.60
CA VAL A 200 -15.64 1.35 -7.76
C VAL A 200 -16.95 1.73 -7.05
N THR A 201 -17.93 0.85 -7.16
CA THR A 201 -19.19 0.97 -6.43
C THR A 201 -19.29 -0.10 -5.34
N PRO A 202 -20.18 0.05 -4.34
CA PRO A 202 -20.38 -1.00 -3.32
C PRO A 202 -20.72 -2.37 -3.92
N ALA A 203 -21.38 -2.41 -5.09
CA ALA A 203 -21.74 -3.65 -5.75
C ALA A 203 -20.55 -4.39 -6.39
N ASP A 204 -19.46 -3.67 -6.67
CA ASP A 204 -18.25 -4.25 -7.28
C ASP A 204 -17.34 -4.89 -6.24
N VAL A 205 -17.44 -4.48 -4.97
CA VAL A 205 -16.55 -4.92 -3.91
C VAL A 205 -16.44 -6.43 -3.75
N PRO A 206 -17.54 -7.22 -3.73
CA PRO A 206 -17.41 -8.67 -3.62
C PRO A 206 -16.61 -9.29 -4.76
N LYS A 207 -16.88 -8.88 -6.01
CA LYS A 207 -16.19 -9.38 -7.19
C LYS A 207 -14.69 -9.02 -7.15
N LEU A 208 -14.39 -7.79 -6.74
CA LEU A 208 -13.00 -7.33 -6.59
C LEU A 208 -12.25 -8.14 -5.53
N CYS A 209 -12.85 -8.36 -4.37
CA CYS A 209 -12.24 -9.15 -3.31
C CYS A 209 -12.02 -10.61 -3.70
N GLU A 210 -12.96 -11.22 -4.42
CA GLU A 210 -12.80 -12.58 -4.96
C GLU A 210 -11.64 -12.68 -5.96
N HIS A 211 -11.55 -11.70 -6.87
CA HIS A 211 -10.44 -11.61 -7.80
C HIS A 211 -9.08 -11.48 -7.10
N LEU A 212 -8.97 -10.59 -6.11
CA LEU A 212 -7.76 -10.39 -5.34
C LEU A 212 -7.34 -11.66 -4.57
N LYS A 213 -8.29 -12.40 -4.00
CA LYS A 213 -8.00 -13.69 -3.36
C LYS A 213 -7.43 -14.71 -4.35
N ALA A 214 -7.99 -14.76 -5.56
CA ALA A 214 -7.56 -15.71 -6.60
C ALA A 214 -6.18 -15.38 -7.19
N GLU A 215 -5.76 -14.13 -7.23
CA GLU A 215 -4.40 -13.72 -7.68
C GLU A 215 -3.29 -14.26 -6.77
N GLY A 216 -3.63 -14.81 -5.67
CA GLY A 216 -2.71 -15.23 -4.63
C GLY A 216 -2.57 -16.71 -4.40
N GLU A 217 -3.27 -17.52 -5.14
CA GLU A 217 -3.08 -18.97 -5.19
C GLU A 217 -2.09 -19.32 -6.33
#